data_a9041051c8fa65b68cd28cf35ad62d3e
#
_entry.id   a9041051c8fa65b68cd28cf35ad62d3e
#
_cell.length_a   1.000
_cell.length_b   1.000
_cell.length_c   1.000
_cell.angle_alpha   90.00
_cell.angle_beta   90.00
_cell.angle_gamma   90.00
#
_symmetry.space_group_name_H-M   'P 1'
#
loop_
_entity.id
_entity.type
_entity.pdbx_description
1 polymer ?
#
loop_
_entity_poly.entity_id
_entity_poly.type
_entity_poly.pdbx_seq_one_letter_code
_entity_poly.pdbx_strand_id
1 'polypeptide(L)'
;MSVKFLLSDIAHISEKHDLINKNIGAYFNVFDILGVSYDEVSICKFIYELINPKGSHYQGYLYLKLFIENVLHMNFSDYEYKKAIVCKEHVIKNERRIDLTIDIADKKIPIEVKIYAKDQNRQCFDYYKFYAKNSNVFYLTLDGKAPSKGSAEGLTENGNDGYEEVSQISFERDILNWLNQCISQTETVKIAPIRETILQFIGVVRSMTNQLEQGKEHEIVNLISSSKENMKNALEIKKSLEICNKNMIKKVLSALEERTDKILKSKNMFGENIKMKLYSYKDNSYSLVETYYNKKASTYPGLSYIIKKLDDEVDLLFRFEIDYCLFAGFCTSKNGKSEGKQLNKKEIQELISSSEDRSNGWWVYWEHLPQGEDGYSPNFKEFNEANLDLFDDDKFEQFIDLCEKKIIEIFRRLKL
;
A
#
# COMPACT_ATOMS: atom_id res chain seq x y z
N MET A 1 3.03 -7.15 36.69
CA MET A 1 1.71 -7.39 36.03
C MET A 1 1.93 -8.50 35.01
N SER A 2 1.05 -9.49 34.88
CA SER A 2 1.25 -10.58 33.91
C SER A 2 0.89 -10.12 32.49
N VAL A 3 1.39 -10.82 31.46
CA VAL A 3 1.04 -10.60 30.02
C VAL A 3 -0.50 -10.57 29.83
N LYS A 4 -1.22 -11.42 30.55
CA LYS A 4 -2.70 -11.47 30.49
C LYS A 4 -3.33 -10.13 30.90
N PHE A 5 -2.87 -9.48 31.93
CA PHE A 5 -3.41 -8.18 32.35
C PHE A 5 -3.06 -7.08 31.33
N LEU A 6 -1.86 -7.07 30.78
CA LEU A 6 -1.49 -6.12 29.73
C LEU A 6 -2.40 -6.25 28.50
N LEU A 7 -2.68 -7.48 28.04
CA LEU A 7 -3.60 -7.74 26.94
C LEU A 7 -5.04 -7.32 27.26
N SER A 8 -5.50 -7.54 28.50
CA SER A 8 -6.82 -7.09 28.95
C SER A 8 -6.94 -5.57 28.94
N ASP A 9 -5.92 -4.87 29.42
CA ASP A 9 -5.92 -3.39 29.43
C ASP A 9 -5.90 -2.82 28.01
N ILE A 10 -5.13 -3.43 27.10
CA ILE A 10 -5.12 -3.06 25.67
C ILE A 10 -6.49 -3.29 25.04
N ALA A 11 -7.16 -4.41 25.35
CA ALA A 11 -8.50 -4.69 24.86
C ALA A 11 -9.50 -3.62 25.32
N HIS A 12 -9.49 -3.24 26.60
CA HIS A 12 -10.34 -2.16 27.11
C HIS A 12 -10.10 -0.80 26.46
N ILE A 13 -8.83 -0.47 26.20
CA ILE A 13 -8.49 0.76 25.44
C ILE A 13 -9.11 0.69 24.06
N SER A 14 -8.97 -0.44 23.35
CA SER A 14 -9.52 -0.64 22.02
C SER A 14 -11.04 -0.53 22.00
N GLU A 15 -11.74 -1.25 22.86
CA GLU A 15 -13.21 -1.20 23.00
C GLU A 15 -13.73 0.21 23.30
N LYS A 16 -13.05 0.95 24.17
CA LYS A 16 -13.38 2.33 24.50
C LYS A 16 -13.31 3.22 23.26
N HIS A 17 -12.21 3.15 22.51
CA HIS A 17 -12.03 3.94 21.30
C HIS A 17 -13.01 3.53 20.19
N ASP A 18 -13.28 2.25 20.02
CA ASP A 18 -14.28 1.75 19.08
C ASP A 18 -15.69 2.27 19.40
N LEU A 19 -16.06 2.27 20.67
CA LEU A 19 -17.35 2.83 21.10
C LEU A 19 -17.45 4.32 20.83
N ILE A 20 -16.39 5.07 21.12
CA ILE A 20 -16.32 6.51 20.82
C ILE A 20 -16.49 6.73 19.31
N ASN A 21 -15.71 6.03 18.49
CA ASN A 21 -15.74 6.16 17.04
C ASN A 21 -17.10 5.81 16.43
N LYS A 22 -17.76 4.74 16.93
CA LYS A 22 -19.14 4.41 16.53
C LYS A 22 -20.14 5.51 16.87
N ASN A 23 -20.05 6.08 18.08
CA ASN A 23 -20.98 7.09 18.55
C ASN A 23 -20.84 8.42 17.79
N ILE A 24 -19.65 8.77 17.34
CA ILE A 24 -19.40 10.01 16.54
C ILE A 24 -19.47 9.76 15.02
N GLY A 25 -19.78 8.54 14.59
CA GLY A 25 -19.85 8.18 13.17
C GLY A 25 -18.51 8.26 12.42
N ALA A 26 -17.38 8.09 13.14
CA ALA A 26 -16.02 8.20 12.57
C ALA A 26 -15.74 7.18 11.45
N TYR A 27 -16.46 6.05 11.46
CA TYR A 27 -16.35 5.02 10.41
C TYR A 27 -17.14 5.34 9.14
N PHE A 28 -18.02 6.34 9.17
CA PHE A 28 -18.79 6.75 7.99
C PHE A 28 -18.06 7.88 7.26
N ASN A 29 -17.30 7.53 6.23
CA ASN A 29 -16.57 8.49 5.42
C ASN A 29 -16.91 8.33 3.94
N VAL A 30 -17.44 9.36 3.30
CA VAL A 30 -17.86 9.29 1.89
C VAL A 30 -16.68 9.10 0.94
N PHE A 31 -15.48 9.58 1.29
CA PHE A 31 -14.29 9.39 0.46
C PHE A 31 -13.87 7.90 0.44
N ASP A 32 -13.98 7.20 1.59
CA ASP A 32 -13.68 5.77 1.68
C ASP A 32 -14.75 4.95 0.93
N ILE A 33 -16.03 5.27 1.14
CA ILE A 33 -17.16 4.60 0.48
C ILE A 33 -17.06 4.70 -1.05
N LEU A 34 -16.59 5.85 -1.56
CA LEU A 34 -16.41 6.08 -2.99
C LEU A 34 -15.06 5.57 -3.52
N GLY A 35 -14.19 5.03 -2.65
CA GLY A 35 -12.87 4.51 -3.02
C GLY A 35 -11.87 5.58 -3.48
N VAL A 36 -12.04 6.84 -3.04
CA VAL A 36 -11.19 7.97 -3.49
C VAL A 36 -10.23 8.49 -2.43
N SER A 37 -10.21 7.90 -1.23
CA SER A 37 -9.39 8.33 -0.10
C SER A 37 -7.88 8.26 -0.37
N TYR A 38 -7.45 7.41 -1.29
CA TYR A 38 -6.05 7.21 -1.66
C TYR A 38 -5.76 7.59 -3.13
N ASP A 39 -6.75 8.17 -3.83
CA ASP A 39 -6.59 8.64 -5.21
C ASP A 39 -6.06 10.08 -5.24
N GLU A 40 -4.79 10.21 -5.63
CA GLU A 40 -4.06 11.49 -5.68
C GLU A 40 -4.81 12.55 -6.50
N VAL A 41 -5.42 12.15 -7.61
CA VAL A 41 -6.18 13.07 -8.49
C VAL A 41 -7.44 13.57 -7.79
N SER A 42 -8.17 12.72 -7.09
CA SER A 42 -9.38 13.10 -6.35
C SER A 42 -9.07 13.98 -5.15
N ILE A 43 -7.98 13.69 -4.44
CA ILE A 43 -7.47 14.52 -3.34
C ILE A 43 -7.10 15.91 -3.86
N CYS A 44 -6.35 16.01 -4.96
CA CYS A 44 -6.02 17.28 -5.59
C CYS A 44 -7.28 18.07 -6.02
N LYS A 45 -8.30 17.37 -6.57
CA LYS A 45 -9.58 18.01 -6.92
C LYS A 45 -10.29 18.60 -5.70
N PHE A 46 -10.26 17.91 -4.57
CA PHE A 46 -10.90 18.41 -3.35
C PHE A 46 -10.14 19.60 -2.76
N ILE A 47 -8.81 19.54 -2.70
CA ILE A 47 -7.98 20.68 -2.28
C ILE A 47 -8.23 21.88 -3.21
N TYR A 48 -8.20 21.65 -4.54
CA TYR A 48 -8.52 22.69 -5.53
C TYR A 48 -9.86 23.34 -5.27
N GLU A 49 -10.91 22.54 -5.01
CA GLU A 49 -12.25 23.06 -4.77
C GLU A 49 -12.28 23.99 -3.55
N LEU A 50 -11.59 23.60 -2.47
CA LEU A 50 -11.52 24.44 -1.25
C LEU A 50 -10.71 25.72 -1.46
N ILE A 51 -9.54 25.65 -2.12
CA ILE A 51 -8.70 26.85 -2.32
C ILE A 51 -9.17 27.74 -3.50
N ASN A 52 -10.13 27.32 -4.31
CA ASN A 52 -10.64 28.11 -5.41
C ASN A 52 -11.60 29.19 -4.90
N PRO A 53 -11.30 30.50 -5.06
CA PRO A 53 -12.21 31.56 -4.62
C PRO A 53 -13.60 31.52 -5.27
N LYS A 54 -13.74 30.80 -6.38
CA LYS A 54 -14.99 30.59 -7.12
C LYS A 54 -15.57 29.18 -6.89
N GLY A 55 -15.03 28.44 -5.92
CA GLY A 55 -15.49 27.10 -5.56
C GLY A 55 -16.95 27.07 -5.12
N SER A 56 -17.57 25.89 -5.22
CA SER A 56 -18.98 25.67 -4.88
C SER A 56 -19.29 25.84 -3.40
N HIS A 57 -18.26 25.96 -2.55
CA HIS A 57 -18.40 26.28 -1.12
C HIS A 57 -18.90 27.71 -0.85
N TYR A 58 -18.82 28.62 -1.82
CA TYR A 58 -19.27 30.04 -1.72
C TYR A 58 -18.65 30.84 -0.55
N GLN A 59 -17.47 30.42 -0.06
CA GLN A 59 -16.74 31.16 1.00
C GLN A 59 -15.76 32.19 0.43
N GLY A 60 -15.80 32.42 -0.89
CA GLY A 60 -14.88 33.32 -1.55
C GLY A 60 -13.42 32.89 -1.36
N TYR A 61 -12.55 33.83 -1.02
CA TYR A 61 -11.12 33.56 -0.85
C TYR A 61 -10.73 33.09 0.57
N LEU A 62 -11.67 32.85 1.47
CA LEU A 62 -11.39 32.52 2.87
C LEU A 62 -10.41 31.35 3.03
N TYR A 63 -10.72 30.21 2.40
CA TYR A 63 -9.87 29.02 2.51
C TYR A 63 -8.56 29.16 1.75
N LEU A 64 -8.54 29.89 0.63
CA LEU A 64 -7.32 30.22 -0.10
C LEU A 64 -6.40 31.09 0.77
N LYS A 65 -6.94 32.11 1.45
CA LYS A 65 -6.18 32.97 2.35
C LYS A 65 -5.52 32.15 3.45
N LEU A 66 -6.29 31.29 4.14
CA LEU A 66 -5.77 30.39 5.17
C LEU A 66 -4.70 29.45 4.62
N PHE A 67 -4.87 28.94 3.40
CA PHE A 67 -3.88 28.06 2.75
C PHE A 67 -2.58 28.83 2.47
N ILE A 68 -2.66 29.97 1.84
CA ILE A 68 -1.48 30.77 1.50
C ILE A 68 -0.74 31.25 2.74
N GLU A 69 -1.46 31.71 3.78
CA GLU A 69 -0.84 32.24 5.01
C GLU A 69 -0.21 31.12 5.86
N ASN A 70 -0.86 29.95 5.99
CA ASN A 70 -0.46 28.93 6.96
C ASN A 70 0.29 27.73 6.34
N VAL A 71 0.11 27.47 5.04
CA VAL A 71 0.79 26.38 4.34
C VAL A 71 1.97 26.90 3.49
N LEU A 72 1.73 27.98 2.75
CA LEU A 72 2.77 28.57 1.88
C LEU A 72 3.58 29.67 2.58
N HIS A 73 3.18 30.11 3.76
CA HIS A 73 3.82 31.16 4.56
C HIS A 73 4.01 32.48 3.80
N MET A 74 2.99 32.88 3.06
CA MET A 74 2.93 34.13 2.30
C MET A 74 1.75 34.99 2.74
N ASN A 75 1.83 36.30 2.53
CA ASN A 75 0.76 37.22 2.84
C ASN A 75 0.50 38.19 1.68
N PHE A 76 -0.78 38.43 1.40
CA PHE A 76 -1.24 39.32 0.36
C PHE A 76 -2.38 40.18 0.89
N SER A 77 -2.76 41.23 0.15
CA SER A 77 -3.93 42.04 0.46
C SER A 77 -5.22 41.27 0.12
N ASP A 78 -6.33 41.64 0.77
CA ASP A 78 -7.65 41.05 0.46
C ASP A 78 -8.05 41.25 -1.01
N TYR A 79 -7.59 42.35 -1.63
CA TYR A 79 -7.80 42.61 -3.04
C TYR A 79 -7.07 41.55 -3.93
N GLU A 80 -5.84 41.20 -3.59
CA GLU A 80 -5.06 40.23 -4.33
C GLU A 80 -5.63 38.81 -4.15
N TYR A 81 -6.03 38.43 -2.92
CA TYR A 81 -6.72 37.16 -2.69
C TYR A 81 -8.00 37.04 -3.52
N LYS A 82 -8.77 38.13 -3.62
CA LYS A 82 -10.03 38.17 -4.38
C LYS A 82 -9.83 38.00 -5.87
N LYS A 83 -8.65 38.39 -6.38
CA LYS A 83 -8.26 38.27 -7.81
C LYS A 83 -7.44 37.05 -8.13
N ALA A 84 -7.05 36.24 -7.15
CA ALA A 84 -6.27 35.06 -7.36
C ALA A 84 -6.96 34.08 -8.31
N ILE A 85 -6.17 33.42 -9.13
CA ILE A 85 -6.62 32.38 -10.04
C ILE A 85 -5.99 31.07 -9.59
N VAL A 86 -6.81 30.07 -9.33
CA VAL A 86 -6.39 28.73 -8.99
C VAL A 86 -6.76 27.78 -10.12
N CYS A 87 -5.82 26.96 -10.55
CA CYS A 87 -6.06 25.94 -11.58
C CYS A 87 -5.55 24.57 -11.10
N LYS A 88 -6.21 23.52 -11.55
CA LYS A 88 -5.76 22.14 -11.40
C LYS A 88 -5.30 21.58 -12.75
N GLU A 89 -4.39 20.60 -12.72
CA GLU A 89 -3.90 19.93 -13.92
C GLU A 89 -3.41 20.91 -15.01
N HIS A 90 -2.65 21.93 -14.59
CA HIS A 90 -2.18 22.98 -15.47
C HIS A 90 -1.08 22.48 -16.41
N VAL A 91 -1.36 22.46 -17.72
CA VAL A 91 -0.41 22.00 -18.73
C VAL A 91 0.62 23.09 -19.04
N ILE A 92 1.91 22.74 -18.96
CA ILE A 92 3.04 23.58 -19.35
C ILE A 92 3.79 22.98 -20.55
N LYS A 93 4.91 23.57 -20.94
CA LYS A 93 5.75 23.05 -22.04
C LYS A 93 6.12 21.57 -21.79
N ASN A 94 6.34 20.82 -22.89
CA ASN A 94 6.67 19.41 -22.90
C ASN A 94 5.55 18.49 -22.33
N GLU A 95 4.30 18.91 -22.43
CA GLU A 95 3.13 18.16 -21.94
C GLU A 95 3.17 17.86 -20.43
N ARG A 96 4.02 18.55 -19.67
CA ARG A 96 4.06 18.47 -18.21
C ARG A 96 2.77 19.06 -17.64
N ARG A 97 2.25 18.43 -16.63
CA ARG A 97 1.01 18.82 -15.98
C ARG A 97 1.26 19.02 -14.48
N ILE A 98 1.06 20.26 -14.02
CA ILE A 98 1.18 20.63 -12.61
C ILE A 98 -0.15 20.34 -11.93
N ASP A 99 -0.14 19.69 -10.79
CA ASP A 99 -1.35 19.28 -10.09
C ASP A 99 -2.21 20.48 -9.68
N LEU A 100 -1.61 21.47 -9.03
CA LEU A 100 -2.28 22.70 -8.60
C LEU A 100 -1.40 23.91 -8.91
N THR A 101 -2.03 25.01 -9.32
CA THR A 101 -1.33 26.30 -9.50
C THR A 101 -2.13 27.43 -8.91
N ILE A 102 -1.44 28.40 -8.30
CA ILE A 102 -2.02 29.63 -7.78
C ILE A 102 -1.29 30.81 -8.42
N ASP A 103 -2.05 31.64 -9.18
CA ASP A 103 -1.60 32.92 -9.69
C ASP A 103 -2.16 34.02 -8.81
N ILE A 104 -1.29 34.73 -8.07
CA ILE A 104 -1.67 35.79 -7.15
C ILE A 104 -0.65 36.93 -7.18
N ALA A 105 -1.11 38.15 -7.33
CA ALA A 105 -0.26 39.34 -7.52
C ALA A 105 0.76 39.10 -8.69
N ASP A 106 2.04 39.20 -8.41
CA ASP A 106 3.12 38.96 -9.36
C ASP A 106 3.71 37.54 -9.29
N LYS A 107 3.13 36.68 -8.46
CA LYS A 107 3.61 35.30 -8.22
C LYS A 107 2.83 34.26 -9.01
N LYS A 108 3.56 33.25 -9.47
CA LYS A 108 3.01 32.01 -10.03
C LYS A 108 3.55 30.87 -9.20
N ILE A 109 2.67 30.18 -8.51
CA ILE A 109 2.97 29.19 -7.48
C ILE A 109 2.55 27.81 -7.97
N PRO A 110 3.49 26.96 -8.43
CA PRO A 110 3.20 25.57 -8.72
C PRO A 110 3.24 24.72 -7.45
N ILE A 111 2.29 23.80 -7.33
CA ILE A 111 2.19 22.84 -6.24
C ILE A 111 2.11 21.45 -6.87
N GLU A 112 3.08 20.62 -6.59
CA GLU A 112 3.10 19.20 -6.95
C GLU A 112 2.70 18.37 -5.75
N VAL A 113 1.81 17.41 -5.95
CA VAL A 113 1.31 16.51 -4.92
C VAL A 113 1.82 15.10 -5.17
N LYS A 114 2.41 14.48 -4.15
CA LYS A 114 2.91 13.11 -4.19
C LYS A 114 2.47 12.35 -2.95
N ILE A 115 1.52 11.44 -3.14
CA ILE A 115 1.02 10.58 -2.07
C ILE A 115 1.66 9.19 -2.19
N TYR A 116 1.44 8.50 -3.31
CA TYR A 116 1.98 7.16 -3.57
C TYR A 116 2.69 7.06 -4.92
N ALA A 117 2.47 8.01 -5.82
CA ALA A 117 3.11 8.02 -7.13
C ALA A 117 4.61 8.31 -7.03
N LYS A 118 5.39 7.70 -7.92
CA LYS A 118 6.82 7.99 -8.05
C LYS A 118 7.03 9.30 -8.80
N ASP A 119 8.11 9.98 -8.45
CA ASP A 119 8.58 11.17 -9.18
C ASP A 119 8.91 10.85 -10.64
N GLN A 120 8.69 11.84 -11.50
CA GLN A 120 9.17 11.83 -12.87
C GLN A 120 10.51 12.58 -12.95
N ASN A 121 11.35 12.18 -13.91
CA ASN A 121 12.63 12.82 -14.12
C ASN A 121 12.47 14.31 -14.43
N ARG A 122 13.25 15.19 -13.77
CA ARG A 122 13.27 16.66 -13.91
C ARG A 122 11.91 17.35 -13.67
N GLN A 123 11.00 16.75 -12.97
CA GLN A 123 9.64 17.27 -12.79
C GLN A 123 9.63 18.60 -12.03
N CYS A 124 10.26 18.67 -10.87
CA CYS A 124 10.35 19.91 -10.09
C CYS A 124 11.17 20.98 -10.81
N PHE A 125 12.25 20.60 -11.51
CA PHE A 125 13.02 21.52 -12.33
C PHE A 125 12.19 22.17 -13.43
N ASP A 126 11.39 21.38 -14.18
CA ASP A 126 10.55 21.88 -15.26
C ASP A 126 9.47 22.82 -14.73
N TYR A 127 8.88 22.53 -13.57
CA TYR A 127 7.88 23.39 -12.93
C TYR A 127 8.48 24.71 -12.47
N TYR A 128 9.66 24.67 -11.85
CA TYR A 128 10.37 25.90 -11.47
C TYR A 128 10.72 26.74 -12.69
N LYS A 129 11.33 26.14 -13.69
CA LYS A 129 11.84 26.86 -14.88
C LYS A 129 10.73 27.39 -15.78
N PHE A 130 9.63 26.65 -15.96
CA PHE A 130 8.63 26.97 -16.98
C PHE A 130 7.37 27.61 -16.43
N TYR A 131 7.13 27.50 -15.12
CA TYR A 131 5.93 28.07 -14.52
C TYR A 131 6.20 28.97 -13.33
N ALA A 132 7.01 28.59 -12.36
CA ALA A 132 7.23 29.37 -11.16
C ALA A 132 7.76 30.79 -11.49
N LYS A 133 7.16 31.80 -10.86
CA LYS A 133 7.57 33.18 -11.00
C LYS A 133 7.52 33.86 -9.63
N ASN A 134 8.66 34.42 -9.20
CA ASN A 134 8.80 35.04 -7.87
C ASN A 134 8.31 34.12 -6.73
N SER A 135 8.48 32.80 -6.93
CA SER A 135 8.02 31.75 -6.03
C SER A 135 8.84 30.48 -6.19
N ASN A 136 8.76 29.57 -5.22
CA ASN A 136 9.27 28.22 -5.30
C ASN A 136 8.23 27.26 -5.87
N VAL A 137 8.67 26.05 -6.20
CA VAL A 137 7.80 24.89 -6.37
C VAL A 137 7.43 24.37 -4.97
N PHE A 138 6.16 24.29 -4.66
CA PHE A 138 5.71 23.64 -3.42
C PHE A 138 5.51 22.15 -3.68
N TYR A 139 6.20 21.34 -2.89
CA TYR A 139 6.18 19.88 -3.02
C TYR A 139 5.47 19.27 -1.82
N LEU A 140 4.22 18.80 -2.04
CA LEU A 140 3.33 18.29 -1.02
C LEU A 140 3.39 16.76 -0.97
N THR A 141 3.88 16.23 0.16
CA THR A 141 3.95 14.79 0.42
C THR A 141 3.27 14.45 1.75
N LEU A 142 3.13 13.16 2.07
CA LEU A 142 2.52 12.73 3.33
C LEU A 142 3.25 13.32 4.54
N ASP A 143 4.57 13.27 4.55
CA ASP A 143 5.46 13.60 5.67
C ASP A 143 6.38 14.81 5.43
N GLY A 144 6.26 15.47 4.28
CA GLY A 144 7.09 16.63 3.93
C GLY A 144 8.48 16.27 3.39
N LYS A 145 8.64 15.06 2.84
CA LYS A 145 9.90 14.67 2.19
C LYS A 145 10.23 15.52 0.98
N ALA A 146 11.52 15.69 0.72
CA ALA A 146 12.04 16.30 -0.49
C ALA A 146 11.72 15.45 -1.73
N PRO A 147 11.63 16.08 -2.93
CA PRO A 147 11.57 15.36 -4.18
C PRO A 147 12.83 14.52 -4.41
N SER A 148 12.71 13.44 -5.19
CA SER A 148 13.86 12.62 -5.56
C SER A 148 14.92 13.42 -6.33
N LYS A 149 16.17 12.99 -6.26
CA LYS A 149 17.28 13.61 -7.02
C LYS A 149 17.00 13.69 -8.52
N GLY A 150 16.31 12.70 -9.08
CA GLY A 150 15.91 12.69 -10.47
C GLY A 150 14.86 13.78 -10.81
N SER A 151 13.89 14.02 -9.92
CA SER A 151 12.87 15.06 -10.10
C SER A 151 13.45 16.47 -9.99
N ALA A 152 14.43 16.65 -9.13
CA ALA A 152 15.09 17.93 -8.86
C ALA A 152 16.38 18.12 -9.65
N GLU A 153 16.73 17.26 -10.60
CA GLU A 153 17.97 17.36 -11.39
C GLU A 153 18.09 18.72 -12.08
N GLY A 154 19.11 19.49 -11.71
CA GLY A 154 19.39 20.83 -12.22
C GLY A 154 18.92 21.96 -11.30
N LEU A 155 18.34 21.64 -10.13
CA LEU A 155 18.08 22.58 -9.03
C LEU A 155 19.28 22.65 -8.07
N THR A 156 19.30 23.66 -7.21
CA THR A 156 20.38 23.92 -6.26
C THR A 156 20.16 23.14 -4.97
N GLU A 157 21.03 22.19 -4.64
CA GLU A 157 20.97 21.47 -3.34
C GLU A 157 21.28 22.42 -2.18
N ASN A 158 20.47 22.40 -1.14
CA ASN A 158 20.63 23.24 0.06
C ASN A 158 21.01 22.47 1.33
N GLY A 159 21.45 21.21 1.21
CA GLY A 159 21.69 20.29 2.34
C GLY A 159 20.41 19.63 2.82
N ASN A 160 20.53 18.63 3.72
CA ASN A 160 19.41 17.88 4.29
C ASN A 160 18.40 17.34 3.25
N ASP A 161 18.88 16.88 2.10
CA ASP A 161 18.09 16.38 0.97
C ASP A 161 17.10 17.39 0.39
N GLY A 162 17.29 18.71 0.62
CA GLY A 162 16.42 19.78 0.12
C GLY A 162 17.01 20.53 -1.09
N TYR A 163 16.21 21.45 -1.66
CA TYR A 163 16.57 22.29 -2.80
C TYR A 163 16.10 23.73 -2.55
N GLU A 164 16.90 24.73 -2.95
CA GLU A 164 16.59 26.15 -2.73
C GLU A 164 15.28 26.57 -3.42
N GLU A 165 15.00 25.99 -4.57
CA GLU A 165 13.84 26.32 -5.41
C GLU A 165 12.59 25.49 -5.08
N VAL A 166 12.66 24.60 -4.05
CA VAL A 166 11.55 23.73 -3.63
C VAL A 166 11.23 23.95 -2.17
N SER A 167 9.97 24.28 -1.89
CA SER A 167 9.43 24.35 -0.54
C SER A 167 8.65 23.07 -0.22
N GLN A 168 9.11 22.33 0.77
CA GLN A 168 8.49 21.08 1.21
C GLN A 168 7.31 21.39 2.13
N ILE A 169 6.16 20.78 1.87
CA ILE A 169 4.95 20.86 2.69
C ILE A 169 4.37 19.47 2.89
N SER A 170 3.61 19.26 3.96
CA SER A 170 3.14 17.95 4.37
C SER A 170 1.64 17.86 4.58
N PHE A 171 1.07 16.69 4.30
CA PHE A 171 -0.31 16.39 4.71
C PHE A 171 -0.43 16.30 6.22
N GLU A 172 0.52 15.65 6.90
CA GLU A 172 0.45 15.35 8.33
C GLU A 172 0.46 16.58 9.24
N ARG A 173 1.06 17.70 8.81
CA ARG A 173 1.16 18.93 9.59
C ARG A 173 0.43 20.09 8.90
N ASP A 174 0.88 20.43 7.69
CA ASP A 174 0.52 21.70 7.06
C ASP A 174 -0.92 21.67 6.54
N ILE A 175 -1.29 20.61 5.80
CA ILE A 175 -2.66 20.43 5.30
C ILE A 175 -3.63 20.18 6.45
N LEU A 176 -3.27 19.31 7.40
CA LEU A 176 -4.12 19.01 8.54
C LEU A 176 -4.40 20.26 9.40
N ASN A 177 -3.37 21.08 9.65
CA ASN A 177 -3.53 22.35 10.37
C ASN A 177 -4.44 23.33 9.61
N TRP A 178 -4.21 23.49 8.29
CA TRP A 178 -5.06 24.32 7.43
C TRP A 178 -6.53 23.87 7.46
N LEU A 179 -6.82 22.59 7.32
CA LEU A 179 -8.19 22.06 7.38
C LEU A 179 -8.85 22.33 8.75
N ASN A 180 -8.11 22.13 9.85
CA ASN A 180 -8.61 22.47 11.19
C ASN A 180 -8.91 23.97 11.34
N GLN A 181 -8.12 24.84 10.74
CA GLN A 181 -8.41 26.27 10.70
C GLN A 181 -9.65 26.58 9.85
N CYS A 182 -9.84 25.88 8.73
CA CYS A 182 -11.03 26.02 7.89
C CYS A 182 -12.32 25.69 8.66
N ILE A 183 -12.35 24.59 9.40
CA ILE A 183 -13.54 24.21 10.18
C ILE A 183 -13.79 25.12 11.39
N SER A 184 -12.80 25.82 11.90
CA SER A 184 -12.94 26.76 13.01
C SER A 184 -13.51 28.11 12.61
N GLN A 185 -13.61 28.42 11.31
CA GLN A 185 -14.16 29.67 10.83
C GLN A 185 -15.67 29.76 11.11
N THR A 186 -16.12 30.92 11.58
CA THR A 186 -17.53 31.14 11.92
C THR A 186 -18.48 30.84 10.75
N GLU A 187 -18.07 31.17 9.54
CA GLU A 187 -18.81 30.93 8.31
C GLU A 187 -18.95 29.42 8.05
N THR A 188 -17.86 28.66 8.19
CA THR A 188 -17.85 27.20 7.99
C THR A 188 -18.70 26.48 9.03
N VAL A 189 -18.60 26.88 10.30
CA VAL A 189 -19.37 26.26 11.41
C VAL A 189 -20.89 26.31 11.14
N LYS A 190 -21.39 27.36 10.47
CA LYS A 190 -22.82 27.51 10.18
C LYS A 190 -23.32 26.69 9.01
N ILE A 191 -22.43 26.18 8.15
CA ILE A 191 -22.80 25.48 6.91
C ILE A 191 -22.44 24.01 7.05
N ALA A 192 -23.37 23.21 7.57
CA ALA A 192 -23.17 21.81 7.87
C ALA A 192 -22.57 21.01 6.68
N PRO A 193 -23.06 21.09 5.42
CA PRO A 193 -22.48 20.30 4.33
C PRO A 193 -20.98 20.56 4.14
N ILE A 194 -20.52 21.80 4.23
CA ILE A 194 -19.11 22.16 4.05
C ILE A 194 -18.30 21.68 5.25
N ARG A 195 -18.77 21.99 6.46
CA ARG A 195 -18.11 21.60 7.71
C ARG A 195 -17.92 20.09 7.79
N GLU A 196 -18.98 19.32 7.58
CA GLU A 196 -18.93 17.85 7.68
C GLU A 196 -18.05 17.23 6.58
N THR A 197 -18.07 17.76 5.36
CA THR A 197 -17.19 17.27 4.30
C THR A 197 -15.73 17.55 4.59
N ILE A 198 -15.39 18.73 5.15
CA ILE A 198 -14.00 19.02 5.57
C ILE A 198 -13.60 18.11 6.73
N LEU A 199 -14.49 17.84 7.70
CA LEU A 199 -14.24 16.91 8.80
C LEU A 199 -13.96 15.49 8.28
N GLN A 200 -14.72 15.00 7.30
CA GLN A 200 -14.48 13.72 6.68
C GLN A 200 -13.13 13.70 5.93
N PHE A 201 -12.77 14.78 5.25
CA PHE A 201 -11.46 14.87 4.59
C PHE A 201 -10.30 14.95 5.60
N ILE A 202 -10.49 15.56 6.77
CA ILE A 202 -9.54 15.47 7.89
C ILE A 202 -9.33 14.01 8.30
N GLY A 203 -10.40 13.20 8.34
CA GLY A 203 -10.33 11.76 8.56
C GLY A 203 -9.46 11.05 7.52
N VAL A 204 -9.63 11.36 6.23
CA VAL A 204 -8.80 10.85 5.14
C VAL A 204 -7.33 11.22 5.32
N VAL A 205 -7.03 12.50 5.59
CA VAL A 205 -5.65 12.97 5.81
C VAL A 205 -5.01 12.25 7.00
N ARG A 206 -5.72 12.08 8.10
CA ARG A 206 -5.24 11.33 9.27
C ARG A 206 -4.98 9.85 8.95
N SER A 207 -5.85 9.23 8.14
CA SER A 207 -5.67 7.86 7.66
C SER A 207 -4.39 7.72 6.83
N MET A 208 -4.22 8.57 5.83
CA MET A 208 -3.05 8.56 4.95
C MET A 208 -1.72 8.79 5.70
N THR A 209 -1.77 9.56 6.79
CA THR A 209 -0.59 9.94 7.60
C THR A 209 -0.44 9.11 8.87
N ASN A 210 -1.18 8.01 9.01
CA ASN A 210 -1.20 7.13 10.18
C ASN A 210 -1.54 7.87 11.50
N GLN A 211 -2.44 8.86 11.43
CA GLN A 211 -2.86 9.67 12.59
C GLN A 211 -4.29 9.39 13.06
N LEU A 212 -5.00 8.43 12.45
CA LEU A 212 -6.40 8.11 12.81
C LEU A 212 -6.53 7.62 14.25
N GLU A 213 -5.59 6.85 14.71
CA GLU A 213 -5.62 6.18 16.00
C GLU A 213 -4.73 6.86 17.06
N GLN A 214 -4.31 8.13 16.84
CA GLN A 214 -3.36 8.79 17.77
C GLN A 214 -3.77 8.72 19.24
N GLY A 215 -5.07 8.80 19.54
CA GLY A 215 -5.57 8.67 20.91
C GLY A 215 -5.40 7.25 21.46
N LYS A 216 -5.79 6.23 20.69
CA LYS A 216 -5.68 4.80 21.05
C LYS A 216 -4.22 4.37 21.13
N GLU A 217 -3.44 4.67 20.09
CA GLU A 217 -2.01 4.36 20.07
C GLU A 217 -1.26 5.02 21.21
N HIS A 218 -1.55 6.29 21.47
CA HIS A 218 -0.92 7.02 22.58
C HIS A 218 -1.23 6.40 23.94
N GLU A 219 -2.48 6.00 24.19
CA GLU A 219 -2.85 5.31 25.42
C GLU A 219 -2.14 3.96 25.54
N ILE A 220 -2.04 3.18 24.46
CA ILE A 220 -1.32 1.90 24.44
C ILE A 220 0.19 2.11 24.67
N VAL A 221 0.80 3.10 24.00
CA VAL A 221 2.21 3.45 24.21
C VAL A 221 2.47 3.87 25.65
N ASN A 222 1.61 4.71 26.23
CA ASN A 222 1.71 5.12 27.63
C ASN A 222 1.58 3.92 28.57
N LEU A 223 0.63 3.01 28.31
CA LEU A 223 0.46 1.79 29.11
C LEU A 223 1.73 0.92 29.06
N ILE A 224 2.29 0.67 27.87
CA ILE A 224 3.50 -0.13 27.70
C ILE A 224 4.70 0.52 28.39
N SER A 225 4.86 1.83 28.25
CA SER A 225 5.99 2.58 28.81
C SER A 225 5.85 2.90 30.31
N SER A 226 4.67 2.67 30.90
CA SER A 226 4.39 3.01 32.29
C SER A 226 5.22 2.22 33.32
N SER A 227 5.74 1.05 32.95
CA SER A 227 6.58 0.25 33.84
C SER A 227 7.56 -0.64 33.06
N LYS A 228 8.72 -0.94 33.71
CA LYS A 228 9.70 -1.90 33.19
C LYS A 228 9.06 -3.27 32.91
N GLU A 229 8.10 -3.68 33.70
CA GLU A 229 7.43 -4.96 33.57
C GLU A 229 6.49 -5.00 32.37
N ASN A 230 5.71 -3.94 32.11
CA ASN A 230 4.86 -3.82 30.93
C ASN A 230 5.71 -3.81 29.65
N MET A 231 6.83 -3.08 29.64
CA MET A 231 7.76 -3.09 28.52
C MET A 231 8.35 -4.50 28.29
N LYS A 232 8.71 -5.23 29.35
CA LYS A 232 9.20 -6.62 29.25
C LYS A 232 8.13 -7.53 28.63
N ASN A 233 6.87 -7.43 29.09
CA ASN A 233 5.74 -8.19 28.58
C ASN A 233 5.48 -7.87 27.10
N ALA A 234 5.51 -6.61 26.71
CA ALA A 234 5.36 -6.20 25.31
C ALA A 234 6.46 -6.77 24.40
N LEU A 235 7.72 -6.80 24.87
CA LEU A 235 8.84 -7.43 24.15
C LEU A 235 8.66 -8.95 24.01
N GLU A 236 8.08 -9.60 25.01
CA GLU A 236 7.76 -11.04 24.97
C GLU A 236 6.66 -11.33 23.97
N ILE A 237 5.58 -10.52 23.96
CA ILE A 237 4.52 -10.59 22.95
C ILE A 237 5.10 -10.43 21.54
N LYS A 238 5.93 -9.41 21.31
CA LYS A 238 6.58 -9.16 20.02
C LYS A 238 7.40 -10.36 19.51
N LYS A 239 8.17 -11.01 20.39
CA LYS A 239 8.93 -12.21 20.03
C LYS A 239 8.03 -13.39 19.70
N SER A 240 6.98 -13.58 20.50
CA SER A 240 6.03 -14.67 20.31
C SER A 240 5.21 -14.48 19.01
N LEU A 241 4.87 -13.26 18.64
CA LEU A 241 4.14 -12.94 17.42
C LEU A 241 4.90 -13.41 16.17
N GLU A 242 6.23 -13.24 16.10
CA GLU A 242 7.04 -13.75 14.98
C GLU A 242 6.93 -15.28 14.87
N ILE A 243 6.92 -15.98 16.00
CA ILE A 243 6.76 -17.45 16.03
C ILE A 243 5.35 -17.84 15.55
N CYS A 244 4.29 -17.14 16.00
CA CYS A 244 2.93 -17.36 15.54
C CYS A 244 2.83 -17.20 14.03
N ASN A 245 3.42 -16.15 13.48
CA ASN A 245 3.42 -15.87 12.05
C ASN A 245 4.13 -16.98 11.25
N LYS A 246 5.29 -17.44 11.71
CA LYS A 246 5.98 -18.57 11.10
C LYS A 246 5.15 -19.87 11.16
N ASN A 247 4.49 -20.11 12.27
CA ASN A 247 3.60 -21.27 12.42
C ASN A 247 2.40 -21.19 11.47
N MET A 248 1.84 -20.00 11.26
CA MET A 248 0.76 -19.80 10.28
C MET A 248 1.21 -20.11 8.86
N ILE A 249 2.38 -19.62 8.44
CA ILE A 249 2.94 -19.98 7.13
C ILE A 249 3.11 -21.48 7.00
N LYS A 250 3.63 -22.16 8.02
CA LYS A 250 3.76 -23.64 8.04
C LYS A 250 2.40 -24.33 7.95
N LYS A 251 1.39 -23.84 8.66
CA LYS A 251 0.00 -24.38 8.61
C LYS A 251 -0.56 -24.26 7.18
N VAL A 252 -0.42 -23.10 6.54
CA VAL A 252 -0.86 -22.88 5.15
C VAL A 252 -0.13 -23.81 4.17
N LEU A 253 1.20 -23.87 4.23
CA LEU A 253 1.97 -24.74 3.34
C LEU A 253 1.63 -26.22 3.52
N SER A 254 1.45 -26.69 4.77
CA SER A 254 1.07 -28.09 5.05
C SER A 254 -0.33 -28.42 4.53
N ALA A 255 -1.30 -27.52 4.68
CA ALA A 255 -2.64 -27.72 4.15
C ALA A 255 -2.64 -27.76 2.60
N LEU A 256 -1.89 -26.86 1.97
CA LEU A 256 -1.73 -26.85 0.51
C LEU A 256 -1.01 -28.10 -0.01
N GLU A 257 0.00 -28.60 0.72
CA GLU A 257 0.66 -29.86 0.41
C GLU A 257 -0.34 -31.01 0.38
N GLU A 258 -1.13 -31.16 1.43
CA GLU A 258 -2.15 -32.21 1.55
C GLU A 258 -3.19 -32.14 0.41
N ARG A 259 -3.72 -30.92 0.12
CA ARG A 259 -4.72 -30.72 -0.94
C ARG A 259 -4.11 -30.99 -2.33
N THR A 260 -2.90 -30.49 -2.58
CA THR A 260 -2.21 -30.71 -3.85
C THR A 260 -1.91 -32.19 -4.08
N ASP A 261 -1.46 -32.91 -3.06
CA ASP A 261 -1.25 -34.35 -3.13
C ASP A 261 -2.52 -35.12 -3.48
N LYS A 262 -3.67 -34.72 -2.93
CA LYS A 262 -4.97 -35.31 -3.28
C LYS A 262 -5.34 -35.05 -4.74
N ILE A 263 -5.18 -33.81 -5.22
CA ILE A 263 -5.44 -33.44 -6.61
C ILE A 263 -4.57 -34.29 -7.54
N LEU A 264 -3.29 -34.39 -7.24
CA LEU A 264 -2.32 -35.07 -8.07
C LEU A 264 -2.55 -36.61 -8.11
N LYS A 265 -3.04 -37.22 -7.04
CA LYS A 265 -3.39 -38.63 -6.95
C LYS A 265 -4.73 -38.95 -7.61
N SER A 266 -5.58 -37.97 -7.86
CA SER A 266 -6.88 -38.20 -8.50
C SER A 266 -6.69 -38.53 -9.98
N LYS A 267 -6.94 -39.77 -10.37
CA LYS A 267 -6.69 -40.35 -11.73
C LYS A 267 -7.43 -39.61 -12.85
N ASN A 268 -8.37 -38.78 -12.57
CA ASN A 268 -9.24 -38.13 -13.56
C ASN A 268 -8.66 -36.85 -14.18
N MET A 269 -7.57 -36.27 -13.67
CA MET A 269 -7.02 -35.02 -14.16
C MET A 269 -5.82 -35.14 -15.09
N PHE A 270 -5.01 -36.21 -14.99
CA PHE A 270 -3.67 -36.20 -15.64
C PHE A 270 -3.29 -37.46 -16.40
N GLY A 271 -4.18 -38.45 -16.57
CA GLY A 271 -3.85 -39.72 -17.25
C GLY A 271 -2.89 -40.63 -16.43
N GLU A 272 -2.66 -41.86 -16.91
CA GLU A 272 -1.97 -42.90 -16.12
C GLU A 272 -0.44 -42.73 -15.98
N ASN A 273 0.18 -41.74 -16.64
CA ASN A 273 1.65 -41.70 -16.82
C ASN A 273 2.39 -40.66 -15.97
N ILE A 274 1.73 -39.89 -15.11
CA ILE A 274 2.41 -38.88 -14.32
C ILE A 274 2.91 -39.48 -13.01
N LYS A 275 4.20 -39.80 -12.95
CA LYS A 275 4.92 -40.13 -11.72
C LYS A 275 5.32 -38.82 -11.04
N MET A 276 4.56 -38.41 -10.02
CA MET A 276 4.85 -37.24 -9.24
C MET A 276 5.81 -37.54 -8.12
N LYS A 277 6.90 -36.78 -8.07
CA LYS A 277 7.78 -36.72 -6.91
C LYS A 277 7.67 -35.33 -6.31
N LEU A 278 7.46 -35.27 -5.01
CA LEU A 278 7.66 -34.06 -4.25
C LEU A 278 9.11 -33.61 -4.49
N TYR A 279 9.30 -32.48 -5.13
CA TYR A 279 10.61 -31.91 -5.35
C TYR A 279 10.89 -30.90 -4.24
N SER A 280 11.61 -31.37 -3.26
CA SER A 280 12.19 -30.51 -2.24
C SER A 280 13.37 -29.76 -2.87
N TYR A 281 13.19 -28.50 -3.20
CA TYR A 281 14.29 -27.62 -3.55
C TYR A 281 15.22 -27.53 -2.35
N LYS A 282 16.45 -27.98 -2.50
CA LYS A 282 17.61 -28.11 -1.63
C LYS A 282 17.46 -28.03 -0.10
N ASP A 283 16.42 -27.43 0.42
CA ASP A 283 16.10 -27.35 1.84
C ASP A 283 14.60 -27.44 1.99
N ASN A 284 14.14 -28.32 2.85
CA ASN A 284 12.78 -28.39 3.30
C ASN A 284 12.19 -26.98 3.30
N SER A 285 11.13 -26.74 2.54
CA SER A 285 10.48 -25.42 2.43
C SER A 285 10.15 -24.82 3.78
N TYR A 286 9.99 -25.68 4.78
CA TYR A 286 9.82 -25.28 6.18
C TYR A 286 11.08 -24.64 6.80
N SER A 287 12.29 -24.95 6.32
CA SER A 287 13.52 -24.27 6.78
C SER A 287 13.58 -22.84 6.29
N LEU A 288 13.04 -22.55 5.10
CA LEU A 288 12.96 -21.19 4.55
C LEU A 288 12.01 -20.30 5.34
N VAL A 289 10.98 -20.86 6.00
CA VAL A 289 10.07 -20.11 6.87
C VAL A 289 10.83 -19.50 8.04
N GLU A 290 11.85 -20.17 8.57
CA GLU A 290 12.64 -19.64 9.69
C GLU A 290 13.42 -18.37 9.33
N THR A 291 13.80 -18.22 8.07
CA THR A 291 14.55 -17.06 7.58
C THR A 291 13.69 -16.03 6.85
N TYR A 292 12.39 -16.32 6.66
CA TYR A 292 11.48 -15.48 5.88
C TYR A 292 11.39 -14.03 6.38
N TYR A 293 11.38 -13.83 7.70
CA TYR A 293 11.36 -12.51 8.32
C TYR A 293 12.75 -11.88 8.50
N ASN A 294 13.83 -12.57 8.05
CA ASN A 294 15.17 -12.04 8.12
C ASN A 294 15.37 -10.99 7.00
N LYS A 295 15.62 -9.74 7.37
CA LYS A 295 15.76 -8.61 6.43
C LYS A 295 16.94 -8.75 5.46
N LYS A 296 17.90 -9.65 5.72
CA LYS A 296 19.12 -9.82 4.90
C LYS A 296 18.99 -10.87 3.80
N ALA A 297 17.93 -11.66 3.77
CA ALA A 297 17.74 -12.72 2.80
C ALA A 297 16.40 -12.58 2.08
N SER A 298 16.42 -12.63 0.76
CA SER A 298 15.21 -12.87 -0.04
C SER A 298 14.91 -14.36 0.03
N THR A 299 13.96 -14.77 0.84
CA THR A 299 13.51 -16.14 0.99
C THR A 299 12.07 -16.24 0.56
N TYR A 300 11.78 -17.29 -0.22
CA TYR A 300 10.47 -17.54 -0.78
C TYR A 300 10.03 -18.95 -0.35
N PRO A 301 9.49 -19.13 0.87
CA PRO A 301 9.00 -20.42 1.33
C PRO A 301 7.89 -20.92 0.40
N GLY A 302 7.96 -22.19 0.01
CA GLY A 302 7.02 -22.77 -0.92
C GLY A 302 7.33 -24.24 -1.17
N LEU A 303 6.50 -24.93 -1.95
CA LEU A 303 6.64 -26.32 -2.30
C LEU A 303 6.60 -26.51 -3.81
N SER A 304 7.39 -27.46 -4.33
CA SER A 304 7.47 -27.74 -5.76
C SER A 304 7.21 -29.21 -6.05
N TYR A 305 6.54 -29.47 -7.17
CA TYR A 305 6.18 -30.81 -7.66
C TYR A 305 6.69 -30.98 -9.09
N ILE A 306 7.39 -32.07 -9.40
CA ILE A 306 7.75 -32.40 -10.78
C ILE A 306 6.50 -32.88 -11.51
N ILE A 307 6.07 -32.13 -12.52
CA ILE A 307 4.89 -32.44 -13.34
C ILE A 307 5.29 -33.25 -14.57
N LYS A 308 6.39 -32.88 -15.22
CA LYS A 308 6.87 -33.52 -16.44
C LYS A 308 8.38 -33.35 -16.58
N LYS A 309 9.08 -34.39 -17.08
CA LYS A 309 10.42 -34.24 -17.61
C LYS A 309 10.32 -33.71 -19.03
N LEU A 310 10.96 -32.59 -19.31
CA LEU A 310 11.01 -32.01 -20.65
C LEU A 310 12.13 -32.60 -21.49
N ASP A 311 13.29 -32.84 -20.84
CA ASP A 311 14.44 -33.59 -21.38
C ASP A 311 15.20 -34.29 -20.23
N ASP A 312 16.39 -34.79 -20.49
CA ASP A 312 17.21 -35.53 -19.50
C ASP A 312 17.67 -34.61 -18.34
N GLU A 313 17.72 -33.32 -18.54
CA GLU A 313 18.24 -32.33 -17.57
C GLU A 313 17.19 -31.36 -17.03
N VAL A 314 16.05 -31.22 -17.74
CA VAL A 314 15.05 -30.16 -17.44
C VAL A 314 13.72 -30.76 -17.03
N ASP A 315 13.27 -30.35 -15.84
CA ASP A 315 11.97 -30.70 -15.30
C ASP A 315 11.01 -29.48 -15.36
N LEU A 316 9.76 -29.72 -15.74
CA LEU A 316 8.65 -28.78 -15.53
C LEU A 316 8.11 -28.99 -14.12
N LEU A 317 8.08 -27.93 -13.35
CA LEU A 317 7.59 -27.93 -11.98
C LEU A 317 6.27 -27.16 -11.88
N PHE A 318 5.35 -27.70 -11.09
CA PHE A 318 4.32 -26.90 -10.43
C PHE A 318 4.88 -26.44 -9.08
N ARG A 319 4.75 -25.16 -8.75
CA ARG A 319 5.22 -24.60 -7.51
C ARG A 319 4.18 -23.61 -6.93
N PHE A 320 4.03 -23.62 -5.62
CA PHE A 320 3.46 -22.49 -4.91
C PHE A 320 4.47 -21.94 -3.91
N GLU A 321 4.47 -20.62 -3.74
CA GLU A 321 5.39 -19.94 -2.84
C GLU A 321 4.79 -18.65 -2.28
N ILE A 322 5.39 -18.17 -1.21
CA ILE A 322 5.03 -16.95 -0.51
C ILE A 322 6.17 -15.94 -0.69
N ASP A 323 5.85 -14.77 -1.31
CA ASP A 323 6.66 -13.56 -1.20
C ASP A 323 5.96 -12.62 -0.20
N TYR A 324 5.22 -11.63 -0.64
CA TYR A 324 4.27 -10.91 0.22
C TYR A 324 2.95 -11.68 0.31
N CYS A 325 2.43 -12.10 -0.83
CA CYS A 325 1.24 -12.93 -0.95
C CYS A 325 1.60 -14.36 -1.37
N LEU A 326 0.63 -15.25 -1.31
CA LEU A 326 0.73 -16.60 -1.82
C LEU A 326 0.42 -16.61 -3.32
N PHE A 327 1.21 -17.34 -4.11
CA PHE A 327 0.97 -17.54 -5.53
C PHE A 327 1.44 -18.92 -5.98
N ALA A 328 0.92 -19.37 -7.12
CA ALA A 328 1.25 -20.67 -7.70
C ALA A 328 1.36 -20.60 -9.21
N GLY A 329 2.09 -21.56 -9.79
CA GLY A 329 2.27 -21.63 -11.22
C GLY A 329 3.29 -22.67 -11.64
N PHE A 330 3.80 -22.48 -12.86
CA PHE A 330 4.76 -23.39 -13.47
C PHE A 330 6.11 -22.69 -13.65
N CYS A 331 7.17 -23.40 -13.29
CA CYS A 331 8.55 -22.99 -13.50
C CYS A 331 9.38 -24.20 -13.98
N THR A 332 10.63 -23.97 -14.37
CA THR A 332 11.53 -25.03 -14.81
C THR A 332 12.71 -25.16 -13.87
N SER A 333 13.24 -26.37 -13.78
CA SER A 333 14.44 -26.71 -13.04
C SER A 333 15.39 -27.47 -13.93
N LYS A 334 16.69 -27.16 -13.90
CA LYS A 334 17.74 -27.94 -14.60
C LYS A 334 18.58 -28.68 -13.58
N ASN A 335 18.67 -30.02 -13.73
CA ASN A 335 19.42 -30.90 -12.82
C ASN A 335 19.14 -30.61 -11.33
N GLY A 336 17.87 -30.33 -11.00
CA GLY A 336 17.46 -30.02 -9.64
C GLY A 336 17.95 -28.69 -9.11
N LYS A 337 18.44 -27.81 -9.97
CA LYS A 337 18.79 -26.42 -9.62
C LYS A 337 17.88 -25.45 -10.36
N SER A 338 17.40 -24.43 -9.65
CA SER A 338 16.75 -23.28 -10.30
C SER A 338 17.84 -22.47 -10.99
N GLU A 339 18.02 -22.65 -12.25
CA GLU A 339 18.72 -21.66 -13.04
C GLU A 339 17.66 -20.66 -13.52
N GLY A 340 17.72 -19.41 -13.06
CA GLY A 340 16.76 -18.34 -13.34
C GLY A 340 16.74 -17.86 -14.80
N LYS A 341 17.04 -18.77 -15.74
CA LYS A 341 16.89 -18.59 -17.17
C LYS A 341 15.91 -19.63 -17.67
N GLN A 342 14.80 -19.16 -18.19
CA GLN A 342 13.80 -19.99 -18.84
C GLN A 342 14.44 -20.78 -19.99
N LEU A 343 14.67 -22.06 -19.76
CA LEU A 343 15.06 -22.99 -20.80
C LEU A 343 13.80 -23.28 -21.62
N ASN A 344 13.88 -23.12 -22.93
CA ASN A 344 12.82 -23.45 -23.91
C ASN A 344 11.46 -22.78 -23.65
N LYS A 345 11.45 -21.47 -23.32
CA LYS A 345 10.23 -20.69 -23.00
C LYS A 345 9.10 -20.90 -24.02
N LYS A 346 9.39 -20.95 -25.33
CA LYS A 346 8.38 -21.13 -26.38
C LYS A 346 7.70 -22.50 -26.32
N GLU A 347 8.49 -23.58 -26.20
CA GLU A 347 7.95 -24.95 -26.13
C GLU A 347 7.08 -25.18 -24.90
N ILE A 348 7.46 -24.55 -23.77
CA ILE A 348 6.70 -24.67 -22.53
C ILE A 348 5.44 -23.80 -22.56
N GLN A 349 5.48 -22.61 -23.18
CA GLN A 349 4.30 -21.77 -23.37
C GLN A 349 3.25 -22.44 -24.27
N GLU A 350 3.66 -23.28 -25.23
CA GLU A 350 2.74 -24.07 -26.04
C GLU A 350 2.00 -25.15 -25.22
N LEU A 351 2.59 -25.58 -24.11
CA LEU A 351 1.97 -26.52 -23.15
C LEU A 351 0.96 -25.83 -22.22
N ILE A 352 0.97 -24.51 -22.15
CA ILE A 352 0.13 -23.75 -21.21
C ILE A 352 -0.87 -22.90 -22.01
N SER A 353 -2.17 -23.19 -21.85
CA SER A 353 -3.24 -22.40 -22.43
C SER A 353 -3.45 -21.12 -21.60
N SER A 354 -2.80 -20.02 -21.96
CA SER A 354 -3.05 -18.70 -21.37
C SER A 354 -3.16 -17.66 -22.48
N SER A 355 -4.16 -16.77 -22.35
CA SER A 355 -4.31 -15.58 -23.19
C SER A 355 -3.49 -14.40 -22.67
N GLU A 356 -2.95 -14.49 -21.45
CA GLU A 356 -2.17 -13.45 -20.78
C GLU A 356 -0.73 -13.90 -20.60
N ASP A 357 0.24 -13.03 -20.92
CA ASP A 357 1.66 -13.28 -20.64
C ASP A 357 1.92 -12.98 -19.13
N ARG A 358 1.70 -13.99 -18.31
CA ARG A 358 2.03 -13.99 -16.87
C ARG A 358 3.35 -14.70 -16.62
N SER A 359 4.35 -14.37 -17.41
CA SER A 359 5.70 -14.92 -17.29
C SER A 359 6.70 -13.87 -16.81
N ASN A 360 7.77 -14.30 -16.16
CA ASN A 360 8.92 -13.47 -15.81
C ASN A 360 10.21 -14.28 -15.96
N GLY A 361 11.34 -13.80 -15.45
CA GLY A 361 12.63 -14.50 -15.51
C GLY A 361 12.66 -15.88 -14.81
N TRP A 362 11.74 -16.16 -13.91
CA TRP A 362 11.63 -17.38 -13.12
C TRP A 362 10.40 -18.21 -13.51
N TRP A 363 9.22 -17.57 -13.60
CA TRP A 363 7.94 -18.21 -13.86
C TRP A 363 7.66 -18.32 -15.35
N VAL A 364 7.23 -19.49 -15.77
CA VAL A 364 6.64 -19.69 -17.10
C VAL A 364 5.20 -19.19 -17.11
N TYR A 365 4.49 -19.44 -16.01
CA TYR A 365 3.14 -18.96 -15.76
C TYR A 365 2.89 -18.93 -14.25
N TRP A 366 2.20 -17.91 -13.74
CA TRP A 366 1.84 -17.80 -12.34
C TRP A 366 0.54 -17.02 -12.10
N GLU A 367 -0.12 -17.32 -11.00
CA GLU A 367 -1.29 -16.59 -10.50
C GLU A 367 -1.23 -16.46 -8.97
N HIS A 368 -1.90 -15.42 -8.41
CA HIS A 368 -2.09 -15.31 -6.97
C HIS A 368 -3.07 -16.38 -6.46
N LEU A 369 -2.87 -16.84 -5.23
CA LEU A 369 -3.71 -17.78 -4.51
C LEU A 369 -4.24 -17.17 -3.21
N PRO A 370 -5.56 -17.26 -2.95
CA PRO A 370 -6.62 -17.13 -3.94
C PRO A 370 -6.68 -15.68 -4.39
N GLN A 371 -7.09 -15.41 -5.61
CA GLN A 371 -7.63 -14.09 -5.93
C GLN A 371 -9.02 -14.08 -5.32
N GLY A 372 -9.21 -13.41 -4.18
CA GLY A 372 -10.53 -13.16 -3.62
C GLY A 372 -11.39 -12.37 -4.61
N GLU A 373 -12.71 -12.47 -4.51
CA GLU A 373 -13.65 -11.69 -5.32
C GLU A 373 -13.34 -10.18 -5.23
N ASP A 374 -12.77 -9.73 -4.10
CA ASP A 374 -12.43 -8.33 -3.81
C ASP A 374 -10.92 -8.01 -3.98
N GLY A 375 -10.11 -8.94 -4.50
CA GLY A 375 -8.66 -8.78 -4.56
C GLY A 375 -7.96 -8.81 -3.19
N TYR A 376 -8.67 -9.19 -2.13
CA TYR A 376 -8.20 -9.23 -0.76
C TYR A 376 -7.45 -10.56 -0.49
N SER A 377 -6.12 -10.46 -0.43
CA SER A 377 -5.24 -11.62 -0.17
C SER A 377 -4.40 -11.41 1.08
N PRO A 378 -4.11 -12.49 1.86
CA PRO A 378 -3.19 -12.38 3.00
C PRO A 378 -1.82 -11.85 2.57
N ASN A 379 -1.33 -10.84 3.30
CA ASN A 379 0.04 -10.33 3.18
C ASN A 379 0.88 -10.86 4.33
N PHE A 380 1.68 -11.88 4.07
CA PHE A 380 2.45 -12.59 5.11
C PHE A 380 3.64 -11.79 5.65
N LYS A 381 4.00 -10.63 5.06
CA LYS A 381 5.04 -9.73 5.58
C LYS A 381 4.49 -8.61 6.45
N GLU A 382 3.37 -8.01 6.05
CA GLU A 382 2.82 -6.82 6.69
C GLU A 382 1.60 -7.12 7.57
N PHE A 383 1.05 -8.34 7.50
CA PHE A 383 -0.09 -8.79 8.27
C PHE A 383 -1.31 -7.87 8.17
N ASN A 384 -2.09 -8.06 7.11
CA ASN A 384 -3.38 -7.39 6.92
C ASN A 384 -4.54 -8.17 7.58
N GLU A 385 -5.75 -7.64 7.50
CA GLU A 385 -6.98 -8.27 8.02
C GLU A 385 -7.17 -9.71 7.50
N ALA A 386 -6.86 -9.97 6.22
CA ALA A 386 -6.95 -11.32 5.65
C ALA A 386 -6.00 -12.32 6.33
N ASN A 387 -4.88 -11.87 6.90
CA ASN A 387 -4.03 -12.74 7.70
C ASN A 387 -4.66 -13.07 9.06
N LEU A 388 -5.38 -12.11 9.67
CA LEU A 388 -6.05 -12.34 10.95
C LEU A 388 -7.16 -13.39 10.79
N ASP A 389 -7.84 -13.39 9.66
CA ASP A 389 -8.86 -14.39 9.32
C ASP A 389 -8.31 -15.83 9.28
N LEU A 390 -7.01 -16.01 8.97
CA LEU A 390 -6.38 -17.34 8.99
C LEU A 390 -6.21 -17.94 10.39
N PHE A 391 -6.42 -17.16 11.46
CA PHE A 391 -6.42 -17.67 12.84
C PHE A 391 -7.80 -18.18 13.28
N ASP A 392 -8.84 -17.95 12.49
CA ASP A 392 -10.15 -18.61 12.63
C ASP A 392 -10.15 -19.90 11.80
N ASP A 393 -10.52 -21.03 12.40
CA ASP A 393 -10.41 -22.33 11.74
C ASP A 393 -11.39 -22.45 10.56
N ASP A 394 -12.62 -21.89 10.65
CA ASP A 394 -13.60 -21.94 9.56
C ASP A 394 -13.15 -21.09 8.37
N LYS A 395 -12.64 -19.89 8.63
CA LYS A 395 -12.11 -19.00 7.60
C LYS A 395 -10.81 -19.57 6.98
N PHE A 396 -9.98 -20.22 7.78
CA PHE A 396 -8.79 -20.91 7.30
C PHE A 396 -9.15 -22.00 6.29
N GLU A 397 -10.11 -22.88 6.62
CA GLU A 397 -10.55 -23.92 5.70
C GLU A 397 -11.17 -23.35 4.41
N GLN A 398 -11.99 -22.28 4.52
CA GLN A 398 -12.51 -21.57 3.35
C GLN A 398 -11.38 -21.03 2.45
N PHE A 399 -10.34 -20.43 3.05
CA PHE A 399 -9.17 -19.95 2.33
C PHE A 399 -8.46 -21.09 1.60
N ILE A 400 -8.24 -22.22 2.27
CA ILE A 400 -7.59 -23.39 1.66
C ILE A 400 -8.45 -24.01 0.54
N ASP A 401 -9.78 -24.05 0.71
CA ASP A 401 -10.69 -24.52 -0.35
C ASP A 401 -10.66 -23.63 -1.59
N LEU A 402 -10.57 -22.31 -1.41
CA LEU A 402 -10.39 -21.36 -2.52
C LEU A 402 -9.04 -21.57 -3.23
N CYS A 403 -7.99 -21.78 -2.45
CA CYS A 403 -6.66 -22.10 -2.99
C CYS A 403 -6.70 -23.43 -3.79
N GLU A 404 -7.35 -24.46 -3.28
CA GLU A 404 -7.53 -25.75 -3.96
C GLU A 404 -8.24 -25.60 -5.31
N LYS A 405 -9.35 -24.87 -5.34
CA LYS A 405 -10.09 -24.57 -6.58
C LYS A 405 -9.18 -23.88 -7.60
N LYS A 406 -8.41 -22.89 -7.13
CA LYS A 406 -7.50 -22.15 -8.00
C LYS A 406 -6.34 -22.99 -8.51
N ILE A 407 -5.79 -23.87 -7.69
CA ILE A 407 -4.76 -24.84 -8.11
C ILE A 407 -5.30 -25.75 -9.21
N ILE A 408 -6.54 -26.24 -9.06
CA ILE A 408 -7.20 -27.06 -10.09
C ILE A 408 -7.35 -26.29 -11.40
N GLU A 409 -7.73 -25.00 -11.36
CA GLU A 409 -7.82 -24.14 -12.53
C GLU A 409 -6.46 -23.97 -13.22
N ILE A 410 -5.39 -23.75 -12.45
CA ILE A 410 -4.02 -23.62 -12.97
C ILE A 410 -3.59 -24.92 -13.65
N PHE A 411 -3.88 -26.07 -13.05
CA PHE A 411 -3.56 -27.37 -13.68
C PHE A 411 -4.35 -27.61 -14.98
N ARG A 412 -5.61 -27.18 -15.08
CA ARG A 412 -6.43 -27.28 -16.32
C ARG A 412 -5.86 -26.48 -17.49
N ARG A 413 -4.94 -25.53 -17.22
CA ARG A 413 -4.25 -24.78 -18.28
C ARG A 413 -3.13 -25.57 -18.95
N LEU A 414 -2.70 -26.67 -18.34
CA LEU A 414 -1.72 -27.59 -18.97
C LEU A 414 -2.38 -28.41 -20.07
N LYS A 415 -1.82 -28.33 -21.27
CA LYS A 415 -2.12 -29.20 -22.41
C LYS A 415 -1.15 -30.41 -22.35
N LEU A 416 -1.48 -31.38 -21.51
CA LEU A 416 -0.70 -32.62 -21.42
C LEU A 416 -1.28 -33.70 -22.31
#